data_04d2f8b1c1217485a28f77c5fb23cc60
#
_entry.id   04d2f8b1c1217485a28f77c5fb23cc60
#
_cell.length_a   1.000
_cell.length_b   1.000
_cell.length_c   1.000
_cell.angle_alpha   90.00
_cell.angle_beta   90.00
_cell.angle_gamma   90.00
#
_symmetry.space_group_name_H-M   'P 1'
#
loop_
_entity.id
_entity.type
_entity.pdbx_description
1 polymer ?
#
loop_
_entity_poly.entity_id
_entity_poly.type
_entity_poly.pdbx_seq_one_letter_code
_entity_poly.pdbx_strand_id
1 'polypeptide(L)'
;MIQTIDFAPLDGITKIVFRQVWSQFFGGVDRYFIPFFSPTPHHLMTPRDLREVDYIHNANLPSVPQVMTKNADDFLWACNVLKDMGYTEVNLNLGCPSGTVTAKHKGAGLLAYPEELERCLDEIFGALPEMRVSIKTRIGKSDLAEWPRLLDIYARYPVAELIVHPRLQKEFYWGAVHRDAFDAALAQRQEV
;
A
#
# COMPACT_ATOMS: atom_id res chain seq x y z
N MET A 1 -4.42 -19.51 -12.41
CA MET A 1 -4.89 -18.52 -13.43
C MET A 1 -4.76 -17.13 -12.83
N ILE A 2 -4.26 -16.15 -13.59
CA ILE A 2 -4.29 -14.73 -13.15
C ILE A 2 -5.76 -14.30 -13.11
N GLN A 3 -6.21 -13.81 -11.97
CA GLN A 3 -7.61 -13.39 -11.76
C GLN A 3 -7.79 -11.90 -12.01
N THR A 4 -6.82 -11.07 -11.62
CA THR A 4 -6.85 -9.61 -11.77
C THR A 4 -5.47 -9.07 -12.14
N ILE A 5 -5.44 -7.97 -12.88
CA ILE A 5 -4.22 -7.23 -13.21
C ILE A 5 -4.34 -5.83 -12.61
N ASP A 6 -3.51 -5.55 -11.61
CA ASP A 6 -3.48 -4.27 -10.93
C ASP A 6 -2.35 -3.39 -11.45
N PHE A 7 -2.65 -2.13 -11.72
CA PHE A 7 -1.66 -1.13 -12.10
C PHE A 7 -1.00 -0.55 -10.85
N ALA A 8 0.24 -0.95 -10.60
CA ALA A 8 0.99 -0.57 -9.40
C ALA A 8 1.27 0.94 -9.34
N PRO A 9 1.20 1.56 -8.14
CA PRO A 9 1.49 2.98 -7.97
C PRO A 9 3.00 3.26 -8.09
N LEU A 10 3.34 4.29 -8.85
CA LEU A 10 4.70 4.81 -8.94
C LEU A 10 4.67 6.33 -8.80
N ASP A 11 5.14 6.85 -7.64
CA ASP A 11 5.11 8.29 -7.36
C ASP A 11 5.89 9.07 -8.43
N GLY A 12 5.30 10.19 -8.84
CA GLY A 12 5.84 11.03 -9.91
C GLY A 12 5.45 10.58 -11.33
N ILE A 13 5.07 9.33 -11.56
CA ILE A 13 4.77 8.77 -12.88
C ILE A 13 3.28 8.45 -13.04
N THR A 14 2.72 7.54 -12.25
CA THR A 14 1.35 7.04 -12.42
C THR A 14 0.29 7.97 -11.82
N LYS A 15 0.44 9.27 -12.07
CA LYS A 15 -0.51 10.31 -11.66
C LYS A 15 -1.81 10.23 -12.46
N ILE A 16 -2.81 11.00 -12.04
CA ILE A 16 -4.16 10.96 -12.62
C ILE A 16 -4.15 11.07 -14.14
N VAL A 17 -3.41 11.98 -14.74
CA VAL A 17 -3.33 12.14 -16.19
C VAL A 17 -2.79 10.87 -16.86
N PHE A 18 -1.75 10.27 -16.30
CA PHE A 18 -1.20 9.02 -16.81
C PHE A 18 -2.25 7.89 -16.75
N ARG A 19 -2.91 7.70 -15.60
CA ARG A 19 -3.94 6.67 -15.45
C ARG A 19 -5.10 6.84 -16.40
N GLN A 20 -5.59 8.07 -16.58
CA GLN A 20 -6.65 8.40 -17.53
C GLN A 20 -6.24 8.09 -18.98
N VAL A 21 -5.06 8.55 -19.41
CA VAL A 21 -4.57 8.28 -20.77
C VAL A 21 -4.35 6.78 -20.97
N TRP A 22 -3.73 6.10 -19.99
CA TRP A 22 -3.51 4.66 -20.08
C TRP A 22 -4.83 3.90 -20.27
N SER A 23 -5.84 4.19 -19.47
CA SER A 23 -7.14 3.52 -19.54
C SER A 23 -7.88 3.72 -20.85
N GLN A 24 -7.62 4.84 -21.55
CA GLN A 24 -8.24 5.12 -22.85
C GLN A 24 -7.61 4.35 -24.01
N PHE A 25 -6.30 4.09 -23.93
CA PHE A 25 -5.55 3.50 -25.04
C PHE A 25 -5.11 2.06 -24.82
N PHE A 26 -5.06 1.60 -23.57
CA PHE A 26 -4.59 0.28 -23.19
C PHE A 26 -5.59 -0.40 -22.28
N GLY A 27 -6.07 -1.57 -22.67
CA GLY A 27 -6.93 -2.41 -21.84
C GLY A 27 -6.15 -3.37 -20.94
N GLY A 28 -6.88 -4.24 -20.25
CA GLY A 28 -6.30 -5.35 -19.47
C GLY A 28 -5.82 -4.97 -18.08
N VAL A 29 -6.22 -3.81 -17.56
CA VAL A 29 -6.01 -3.39 -16.17
C VAL A 29 -7.35 -3.36 -15.46
N ASP A 30 -7.47 -4.08 -14.35
CA ASP A 30 -8.70 -4.16 -13.58
C ASP A 30 -8.79 -3.05 -12.52
N ARG A 31 -7.65 -2.67 -11.90
CA ARG A 31 -7.59 -1.61 -10.88
C ARG A 31 -6.33 -0.77 -11.00
N TYR A 32 -6.45 0.51 -10.68
CA TYR A 32 -5.36 1.48 -10.68
C TYR A 32 -5.06 1.96 -9.26
N PHE A 33 -3.87 1.62 -8.73
CA PHE A 33 -3.45 2.16 -7.45
C PHE A 33 -2.94 3.60 -7.60
N ILE A 34 -3.55 4.51 -6.85
CA ILE A 34 -3.15 5.92 -6.83
C ILE A 34 -1.84 6.04 -6.05
N PRO A 35 -0.82 6.78 -6.55
CA PRO A 35 0.39 7.04 -5.79
C PRO A 35 0.09 7.59 -4.40
N PHE A 36 0.85 7.16 -3.43
CA PHE A 36 0.59 7.47 -2.03
C PHE A 36 0.61 8.96 -1.73
N PHE A 37 -0.22 9.36 -0.78
CA PHE A 37 -0.03 10.59 -0.02
C PHE A 37 0.31 10.26 1.44
N SER A 38 0.92 11.22 2.13
CA SER A 38 1.19 11.12 3.57
C SER A 38 0.39 12.19 4.29
N PRO A 39 -0.52 11.80 5.21
CA PRO A 39 -1.21 12.78 6.04
C PRO A 39 -0.23 13.71 6.74
N THR A 40 -0.59 14.99 6.83
CA THR A 40 0.16 15.96 7.62
C THR A 40 -0.18 15.79 9.11
N PRO A 41 0.65 16.31 10.04
CA PRO A 41 0.33 16.28 11.48
C PRO A 41 -1.00 16.97 11.86
N HIS A 42 -1.55 17.80 10.98
CA HIS A 42 -2.84 18.48 11.15
C HIS A 42 -3.98 17.79 10.39
N HIS A 43 -3.77 16.56 9.91
CA HIS A 43 -4.75 15.81 9.14
C HIS A 43 -5.27 16.60 7.92
N LEU A 44 -4.34 17.09 7.10
CA LEU A 44 -4.65 17.80 5.86
C LEU A 44 -4.03 17.10 4.66
N MET A 45 -4.77 17.07 3.55
CA MET A 45 -4.22 16.75 2.24
C MET A 45 -3.72 18.01 1.56
N THR A 46 -2.61 17.91 0.85
CA THR A 46 -2.16 19.01 -0.01
C THR A 46 -3.10 19.15 -1.22
N PRO A 47 -3.15 20.33 -1.89
CA PRO A 47 -3.92 20.48 -3.14
C PRO A 47 -3.51 19.47 -4.23
N ARG A 48 -2.24 19.05 -4.23
CA ARG A 48 -1.74 18.01 -5.12
C ARG A 48 -2.37 16.65 -4.80
N ASP A 49 -2.38 16.28 -3.51
CA ASP A 49 -2.94 14.99 -3.07
C ASP A 49 -4.45 14.93 -3.32
N LEU A 50 -5.16 16.01 -3.01
CA LEU A 50 -6.59 16.13 -3.30
C LEU A 50 -6.89 15.91 -4.79
N ARG A 51 -6.11 16.51 -5.70
CA ARG A 51 -6.29 16.31 -7.14
C ARG A 51 -6.09 14.84 -7.55
N GLU A 52 -5.17 14.13 -6.93
CA GLU A 52 -4.89 12.73 -7.25
C GLU A 52 -6.02 11.80 -6.80
N VAL A 53 -6.65 12.08 -5.65
CA VAL A 53 -7.71 11.26 -5.07
C VAL A 53 -9.12 11.79 -5.35
N ASP A 54 -9.27 12.93 -6.00
CA ASP A 54 -10.59 13.48 -6.34
C ASP A 54 -11.41 12.43 -7.10
N TYR A 55 -12.54 12.04 -6.52
CA TYR A 55 -13.43 11.03 -7.09
C TYR A 55 -13.93 11.40 -8.48
N ILE A 56 -14.19 12.68 -8.76
CA ILE A 56 -14.63 13.14 -10.06
C ILE A 56 -13.60 12.78 -11.15
N HIS A 57 -12.33 12.97 -10.88
CA HIS A 57 -11.25 12.63 -11.81
C HIS A 57 -11.02 11.11 -11.94
N ASN A 58 -11.41 10.33 -10.93
CA ASN A 58 -11.23 8.89 -10.89
C ASN A 58 -12.53 8.10 -11.14
N ALA A 59 -13.67 8.76 -11.36
CA ALA A 59 -15.00 8.12 -11.42
C ALA A 59 -15.13 7.00 -12.47
N ASN A 60 -14.37 7.08 -13.56
CA ASN A 60 -14.36 6.07 -14.62
C ASN A 60 -13.17 5.12 -14.53
N LEU A 61 -12.42 5.18 -13.44
CA LEU A 61 -11.26 4.34 -13.17
C LEU A 61 -11.49 3.56 -11.88
N PRO A 62 -11.48 2.22 -11.89
CA PRO A 62 -11.48 1.45 -10.65
C PRO A 62 -10.18 1.72 -9.89
N SER A 63 -10.18 2.80 -9.10
CA SER A 63 -8.98 3.32 -8.45
C SER A 63 -8.96 3.01 -6.96
N VAL A 64 -7.77 2.66 -6.44
CA VAL A 64 -7.52 2.41 -5.01
C VAL A 64 -6.50 3.45 -4.51
N PRO A 65 -6.88 4.37 -3.62
CA PRO A 65 -5.95 5.34 -3.06
C PRO A 65 -4.96 4.67 -2.10
N GLN A 66 -3.71 5.14 -2.11
CA GLN A 66 -2.66 4.63 -1.24
C GLN A 66 -2.24 5.67 -0.22
N VAL A 67 -2.13 5.26 1.05
CA VAL A 67 -1.69 6.09 2.18
C VAL A 67 -0.35 5.58 2.70
N MET A 68 0.58 6.50 2.97
CA MET A 68 1.87 6.18 3.57
C MET A 68 2.01 6.86 4.93
N THR A 69 1.87 6.10 5.97
CA THR A 69 2.07 6.51 7.36
C THR A 69 2.64 5.38 8.21
N LYS A 70 3.00 5.67 9.43
CA LYS A 70 3.33 4.71 10.49
C LYS A 70 2.39 4.83 11.69
N ASN A 71 1.47 5.78 11.64
CA ASN A 71 0.53 6.09 12.73
C ASN A 71 -0.87 5.63 12.31
N ALA A 72 -1.53 4.92 13.19
CA ALA A 72 -2.90 4.45 12.95
C ALA A 72 -3.88 5.61 12.83
N ASP A 73 -3.78 6.64 13.68
CA ASP A 73 -4.66 7.81 13.62
C ASP A 73 -4.63 8.52 12.27
N ASP A 74 -3.42 8.70 11.71
CA ASP A 74 -3.25 9.27 10.36
C ASP A 74 -3.95 8.41 9.31
N PHE A 75 -3.82 7.08 9.42
CA PHE A 75 -4.43 6.15 8.46
C PHE A 75 -5.95 6.13 8.57
N LEU A 76 -6.48 6.05 9.79
CA LEU A 76 -7.92 6.05 10.06
C LEU A 76 -8.58 7.37 9.64
N TRP A 77 -7.92 8.50 9.88
CA TRP A 77 -8.36 9.79 9.35
C TRP A 77 -8.45 9.76 7.83
N ALA A 78 -7.41 9.27 7.15
CA ALA A 78 -7.39 9.17 5.69
C ALA A 78 -8.50 8.23 5.18
N CYS A 79 -8.75 7.11 5.86
CA CYS A 79 -9.85 6.20 5.53
C CYS A 79 -11.22 6.90 5.59
N ASN A 80 -11.48 7.68 6.62
CA ASN A 80 -12.74 8.41 6.75
C ASN A 80 -12.92 9.43 5.61
N VAL A 81 -11.89 10.25 5.35
CA VAL A 81 -11.92 11.23 4.25
C VAL A 81 -12.15 10.57 2.89
N LEU A 82 -11.45 9.45 2.62
CA LEU A 82 -11.57 8.72 1.36
C LEU A 82 -12.92 8.00 1.24
N LYS A 83 -13.48 7.50 2.35
CA LYS A 83 -14.84 6.94 2.41
C LYS A 83 -15.88 8.00 2.03
N ASP A 84 -15.76 9.21 2.59
CA ASP A 84 -16.65 10.33 2.27
C ASP A 84 -16.54 10.77 0.79
N MET A 85 -15.38 10.53 0.15
CA MET A 85 -15.19 10.73 -1.28
C MET A 85 -15.74 9.57 -2.14
N GLY A 86 -16.22 8.47 -1.56
CA GLY A 86 -16.83 7.33 -2.26
C GLY A 86 -15.90 6.14 -2.48
N TYR A 87 -14.69 6.14 -1.95
CA TYR A 87 -13.81 4.97 -2.01
C TYR A 87 -14.24 3.88 -1.03
N THR A 88 -14.11 2.62 -1.44
CA THR A 88 -14.45 1.43 -0.64
C THR A 88 -13.23 0.64 -0.18
N GLU A 89 -12.05 1.00 -0.69
CA GLU A 89 -10.77 0.36 -0.36
C GLU A 89 -9.66 1.43 -0.23
N VAL A 90 -8.77 1.23 0.73
CA VAL A 90 -7.54 2.03 0.91
C VAL A 90 -6.36 1.07 1.01
N ASN A 91 -5.25 1.44 0.37
CA ASN A 91 -4.01 0.66 0.43
C ASN A 91 -2.99 1.30 1.37
N LEU A 92 -2.41 0.51 2.29
CA LEU A 92 -1.31 0.94 3.14
C LEU A 92 0.03 0.70 2.43
N ASN A 93 0.87 1.75 2.32
CA ASN A 93 2.20 1.64 1.75
C ASN A 93 3.25 1.24 2.80
N LEU A 94 3.75 0.03 2.69
CA LEU A 94 4.88 -0.51 3.45
C LEU A 94 6.06 -0.90 2.53
N GLY A 95 6.09 -0.36 1.30
CA GLY A 95 7.07 -0.76 0.28
C GLY A 95 7.97 0.35 -0.26
N CYS A 96 7.68 1.63 0.00
CA CYS A 96 8.49 2.74 -0.51
C CYS A 96 9.93 2.67 0.04
N PRO A 97 10.97 2.54 -0.81
CA PRO A 97 12.34 2.37 -0.36
C PRO A 97 13.12 3.69 -0.20
N SER A 98 12.50 4.84 -0.49
CA SER A 98 13.16 6.15 -0.46
C SER A 98 13.80 6.43 0.89
N GLY A 99 15.07 6.88 0.90
CA GLY A 99 15.80 7.18 2.11
C GLY A 99 15.13 8.24 3.00
N THR A 100 14.50 9.25 2.40
CA THR A 100 13.76 10.30 3.13
C THR A 100 12.48 9.77 3.80
N VAL A 101 11.92 8.70 3.28
CA VAL A 101 10.74 8.00 3.84
C VAL A 101 11.16 7.05 4.94
N THR A 102 12.12 6.17 4.64
CA THR A 102 12.58 5.12 5.55
C THR A 102 13.28 5.66 6.80
N ALA A 103 13.96 6.82 6.70
CA ALA A 103 14.53 7.52 7.85
C ALA A 103 13.46 8.00 8.87
N LYS A 104 12.21 8.13 8.43
CA LYS A 104 11.06 8.48 9.28
C LYS A 104 10.26 7.25 9.73
N HIS A 105 10.78 6.06 9.55
CA HIS A 105 10.11 4.77 9.78
C HIS A 105 8.80 4.60 8.99
N LYS A 106 8.66 5.25 7.82
CA LYS A 106 7.51 5.11 6.92
C LYS A 106 7.85 4.19 5.74
N GLY A 107 6.83 3.73 5.01
CA GLY A 107 7.02 2.81 3.89
C GLY A 107 7.81 1.57 4.29
N ALA A 108 8.79 1.15 3.50
CA ALA A 108 9.64 0.00 3.83
C ALA A 108 10.51 0.21 5.08
N GLY A 109 10.61 1.44 5.60
CA GLY A 109 11.32 1.72 6.85
C GLY A 109 10.64 1.12 8.07
N LEU A 110 9.32 0.96 8.07
CA LEU A 110 8.58 0.38 9.18
C LEU A 110 8.82 -1.13 9.32
N LEU A 111 9.23 -1.81 8.25
CA LEU A 111 9.49 -3.25 8.25
C LEU A 111 10.64 -3.67 9.19
N ALA A 112 11.53 -2.74 9.55
CA ALA A 112 12.58 -3.00 10.53
C ALA A 112 12.09 -2.96 11.99
N TYR A 113 10.83 -2.62 12.22
CA TYR A 113 10.24 -2.43 13.54
C TYR A 113 8.92 -3.21 13.63
N PRO A 114 8.98 -4.56 13.65
CA PRO A 114 7.79 -5.42 13.59
C PRO A 114 6.80 -5.16 14.71
N GLU A 115 7.27 -4.79 15.92
CA GLU A 115 6.40 -4.45 17.06
C GLU A 115 5.66 -3.11 16.85
N GLU A 116 6.29 -2.13 16.18
CA GLU A 116 5.61 -0.87 15.79
C GLU A 116 4.59 -1.13 14.69
N LEU A 117 4.93 -1.99 13.73
CA LEU A 117 4.02 -2.41 12.65
C LEU A 117 2.80 -3.13 13.23
N GLU A 118 3.01 -4.11 14.10
CA GLU A 118 1.94 -4.89 14.73
C GLU A 118 0.98 -3.98 15.50
N ARG A 119 1.50 -3.11 16.38
CA ARG A 119 0.68 -2.12 17.10
C ARG A 119 -0.11 -1.21 16.16
N CYS A 120 0.52 -0.71 15.10
CA CYS A 120 -0.16 0.13 14.11
C CYS A 120 -1.32 -0.61 13.42
N LEU A 121 -1.13 -1.88 13.07
CA LEU A 121 -2.17 -2.71 12.46
C LEU A 121 -3.27 -3.07 13.45
N ASP A 122 -2.94 -3.37 14.73
CA ASP A 122 -3.94 -3.58 15.80
C ASP A 122 -4.87 -2.38 15.93
N GLU A 123 -4.31 -1.18 16.00
CA GLU A 123 -5.07 0.06 16.12
C GLU A 123 -5.91 0.33 14.86
N ILE A 124 -5.35 0.12 13.65
CA ILE A 124 -6.06 0.29 12.39
C ILE A 124 -7.25 -0.67 12.32
N PHE A 125 -7.02 -1.96 12.44
CA PHE A 125 -8.09 -2.95 12.27
C PHE A 125 -9.07 -2.99 13.46
N GLY A 126 -8.67 -2.51 14.63
CA GLY A 126 -9.55 -2.35 15.80
C GLY A 126 -10.55 -1.19 15.68
N ALA A 127 -10.24 -0.17 14.88
CA ALA A 127 -11.06 1.04 14.74
C ALA A 127 -11.43 1.36 13.28
N LEU A 128 -11.17 0.43 12.35
CA LEU A 128 -11.39 0.63 10.93
C LEU A 128 -12.89 0.92 10.63
N PRO A 129 -13.21 2.02 9.91
CA PRO A 129 -14.55 2.19 9.37
C PRO A 129 -14.87 1.08 8.35
N GLU A 130 -16.12 0.99 7.91
CA GLU A 130 -16.54 0.04 6.87
C GLU A 130 -15.80 0.29 5.55
N MET A 131 -14.55 -0.14 5.48
CA MET A 131 -13.66 -0.06 4.32
C MET A 131 -12.79 -1.30 4.23
N ARG A 132 -12.37 -1.64 3.03
CA ARG A 132 -11.36 -2.67 2.81
C ARG A 132 -9.97 -2.06 2.93
N VAL A 133 -9.06 -2.77 3.57
CA VAL A 133 -7.64 -2.38 3.63
C VAL A 133 -6.79 -3.42 2.93
N SER A 134 -6.10 -2.98 1.88
CA SER A 134 -5.01 -3.75 1.26
C SER A 134 -3.65 -3.21 1.70
N ILE A 135 -2.62 -4.03 1.62
CA ILE A 135 -1.25 -3.66 2.00
C ILE A 135 -0.32 -3.90 0.83
N LYS A 136 0.50 -2.89 0.47
CA LYS A 136 1.60 -3.08 -0.48
C LYS A 136 2.93 -3.01 0.25
N THR A 137 3.66 -4.14 0.27
CA THR A 137 4.87 -4.32 1.07
C THR A 137 6.07 -4.78 0.25
N ARG A 138 7.26 -4.70 0.87
CA ARG A 138 8.46 -5.48 0.54
C ARG A 138 8.64 -6.61 1.54
N ILE A 139 9.61 -7.48 1.29
CA ILE A 139 9.89 -8.67 2.10
C ILE A 139 10.80 -8.42 3.30
N GLY A 140 11.07 -7.16 3.60
CA GLY A 140 11.91 -6.72 4.70
C GLY A 140 12.74 -5.49 4.34
N LYS A 141 13.52 -5.00 5.30
CA LYS A 141 14.41 -3.84 5.13
C LYS A 141 15.80 -4.27 4.68
N SER A 142 16.45 -5.16 5.40
CA SER A 142 17.88 -5.48 5.25
C SER A 142 18.21 -6.96 5.20
N ASP A 143 17.34 -7.85 5.68
CA ASP A 143 17.58 -9.29 5.77
C ASP A 143 16.33 -10.08 5.37
N LEU A 144 16.53 -11.18 4.62
CA LEU A 144 15.46 -12.10 4.27
C LEU A 144 14.85 -12.80 5.48
N ALA A 145 15.61 -12.94 6.56
CA ALA A 145 15.12 -13.49 7.82
C ALA A 145 14.02 -12.65 8.49
N GLU A 146 13.81 -11.40 8.05
CA GLU A 146 12.71 -10.55 8.50
C GLU A 146 11.35 -11.01 7.96
N TRP A 147 11.33 -11.66 6.78
CA TRP A 147 10.10 -11.95 6.05
C TRP A 147 9.12 -12.88 6.77
N PRO A 148 9.50 -14.02 7.35
CA PRO A 148 8.57 -14.89 8.06
C PRO A 148 7.82 -14.16 9.18
N ARG A 149 8.52 -13.35 9.98
CA ARG A 149 7.90 -12.54 11.04
C ARG A 149 6.88 -11.53 10.49
N LEU A 150 7.18 -10.89 9.37
CA LEU A 150 6.27 -9.93 8.72
C LEU A 150 5.02 -10.64 8.18
N LEU A 151 5.18 -11.82 7.58
CA LEU A 151 4.06 -12.64 7.12
C LEU A 151 3.15 -13.05 8.27
N ASP A 152 3.71 -13.50 9.39
CA ASP A 152 2.96 -13.87 10.59
C ASP A 152 2.15 -12.68 11.15
N ILE A 153 2.69 -11.47 11.07
CA ILE A 153 1.96 -10.26 11.45
C ILE A 153 0.79 -10.05 10.50
N TYR A 154 1.00 -10.02 9.18
CA TYR A 154 -0.06 -9.76 8.22
C TYR A 154 -1.18 -10.81 8.27
N ALA A 155 -0.88 -12.07 8.56
CA ALA A 155 -1.85 -13.15 8.63
C ALA A 155 -2.89 -12.99 9.77
N ARG A 156 -2.61 -12.17 10.77
CA ARG A 156 -3.51 -11.94 11.92
C ARG A 156 -4.66 -10.98 11.61
N TYR A 157 -4.59 -10.26 10.50
CA TYR A 157 -5.55 -9.20 10.17
C TYR A 157 -6.34 -9.54 8.91
N PRO A 158 -7.59 -9.06 8.80
CA PRO A 158 -8.43 -9.26 7.62
C PRO A 158 -7.97 -8.35 6.47
N VAL A 159 -6.71 -8.50 6.06
CA VAL A 159 -6.12 -7.77 4.94
C VAL A 159 -6.82 -8.21 3.66
N ALA A 160 -7.47 -7.28 2.96
CA ALA A 160 -8.20 -7.57 1.73
C ALA A 160 -7.31 -8.13 0.62
N GLU A 161 -6.08 -7.62 0.54
CA GLU A 161 -5.06 -8.07 -0.40
C GLU A 161 -3.66 -7.71 0.10
N LEU A 162 -2.71 -8.64 -0.02
CA LEU A 162 -1.30 -8.39 0.24
C LEU A 162 -0.52 -8.36 -1.08
N ILE A 163 -0.07 -7.16 -1.48
CA ILE A 163 0.72 -6.94 -2.70
C ILE A 163 2.21 -6.97 -2.32
N VAL A 164 2.89 -8.01 -2.73
CA VAL A 164 4.30 -8.24 -2.36
C VAL A 164 5.24 -7.84 -3.50
N HIS A 165 6.14 -6.89 -3.22
CA HIS A 165 7.33 -6.69 -4.03
C HIS A 165 8.46 -7.54 -3.45
N PRO A 166 8.85 -8.66 -4.05
CA PRO A 166 9.76 -9.62 -3.44
C PRO A 166 11.23 -9.19 -3.57
N ARG A 167 11.54 -8.02 -2.98
CA ARG A 167 12.89 -7.47 -2.76
C ARG A 167 12.95 -6.80 -1.39
N LEU A 168 14.13 -6.79 -0.78
CA LEU A 168 14.42 -6.00 0.41
C LEU A 168 14.41 -4.50 0.09
N GLN A 169 14.22 -3.65 1.09
CA GLN A 169 14.31 -2.19 0.94
C GLN A 169 15.68 -1.76 0.39
N LYS A 170 16.77 -2.31 0.92
CA LYS A 170 18.16 -1.98 0.51
C LYS A 170 18.48 -2.32 -0.94
N GLU A 171 17.70 -3.21 -1.57
CA GLU A 171 17.89 -3.62 -2.96
C GLU A 171 17.24 -2.66 -3.95
N PHE A 172 16.36 -1.77 -3.49
CA PHE A 172 15.60 -0.84 -4.33
C PHE A 172 14.90 -1.56 -5.50
N TYR A 173 15.36 -1.36 -6.72
CA TYR A 173 14.89 -2.00 -7.96
C TYR A 173 15.99 -2.82 -8.64
N TRP A 174 17.15 -2.96 -7.97
CA TRP A 174 18.32 -3.68 -8.46
C TRP A 174 18.35 -5.10 -7.86
N GLY A 175 19.08 -5.96 -8.48
CA GLY A 175 19.24 -7.33 -8.01
C GLY A 175 18.08 -8.26 -8.39
N ALA A 176 18.24 -9.52 -8.03
CA ALA A 176 17.29 -10.58 -8.31
C ALA A 176 15.99 -10.41 -7.50
N VAL A 177 14.90 -10.94 -8.03
CA VAL A 177 13.63 -11.10 -7.31
C VAL A 177 13.72 -12.37 -6.46
N HIS A 178 13.40 -12.25 -5.17
CA HIS A 178 13.37 -13.38 -4.23
C HIS A 178 12.03 -14.15 -4.38
N ARG A 179 11.98 -15.05 -5.36
CA ARG A 179 10.77 -15.77 -5.73
C ARG A 179 10.25 -16.64 -4.58
N ASP A 180 11.14 -17.29 -3.84
CA ASP A 180 10.79 -18.16 -2.71
C ASP A 180 10.04 -17.40 -1.61
N ALA A 181 10.37 -16.12 -1.39
CA ALA A 181 9.66 -15.27 -0.46
C ALA A 181 8.23 -14.96 -0.92
N PHE A 182 8.02 -14.80 -2.23
CA PHE A 182 6.67 -14.64 -2.79
C PHE A 182 5.86 -15.94 -2.68
N ASP A 183 6.47 -17.07 -2.98
CA ASP A 183 5.83 -18.39 -2.92
C ASP A 183 5.42 -18.73 -1.46
N ALA A 184 6.23 -18.34 -0.47
CA ALA A 184 5.89 -18.46 0.94
C ALA A 184 4.62 -17.66 1.31
N ALA A 185 4.48 -16.43 0.79
CA ALA A 185 3.28 -15.62 1.02
C ALA A 185 2.02 -16.25 0.39
N LEU A 186 2.14 -16.85 -0.79
CA LEU A 186 1.04 -17.55 -1.44
C LEU A 186 0.62 -18.81 -0.65
N ALA A 187 1.58 -19.58 -0.13
CA ALA A 187 1.30 -20.78 0.64
C ALA A 187 0.53 -20.44 1.92
N GLN A 188 0.98 -19.45 2.68
CA GLN A 188 0.34 -19.04 3.93
C GLN A 188 -1.13 -18.59 3.75
N ARG A 189 -1.47 -17.97 2.62
CA ARG A 189 -2.84 -17.51 2.35
C ARG A 189 -3.79 -18.65 1.95
N GLN A 190 -3.28 -19.81 1.55
CA GLN A 190 -4.10 -20.99 1.23
C GLN A 190 -4.48 -21.80 2.47
N GLU A 191 -3.86 -21.53 3.60
CA GLU A 191 -4.11 -22.22 4.89
C GLU A 191 -5.15 -21.52 5.77
N VAL A 192 -5.67 -20.36 5.34
CA VAL A 192 -6.69 -19.54 6.01
C VAL A 192 -7.99 -19.56 5.20
#